data_c2c9c1f98ccc97ea0d824062a08c2108
#
_entry.id   c2c9c1f98ccc97ea0d824062a08c2108
#
_cell.length_a   1.000
_cell.length_b   1.000
_cell.length_c   1.000
_cell.angle_alpha   90.00
_cell.angle_beta   90.00
_cell.angle_gamma   90.00
#
_symmetry.space_group_name_H-M   'P 1'
#
loop_
_entity.id
_entity.type
_entity.pdbx_description
1 polymer ?
#
loop_
_entity_poly.entity_id
_entity_poly.type
_entity_poly.pdbx_seq_one_letter_code
_entity_poly.pdbx_strand_id
1 'polypeptide(L)'
;MAASNIARGGKSIYGAPLGILMLEARFPRIPGDMGNGTTWPFPVLFRVVRGASPEKVVLNGATGLLQDFVAAATDLVDLGAEAITTNCGFLSIFQREIAAAVGVPVATSSLMQVPWVQATLPPGKRVGIVSVSASSLAPAHLEGAGVPLDAPIAGTENGREFFRVLIKGEKQDLDVDLARQDVVEAGKGLVARHPDIGAIVLECTNMPPYAAALQEAVGLPVYDIYSMITWFHAGLRPRQFS
;
A
#
# COMPACT_ATOMS: atom_id res chain seq x y z
N MET A 1 -19.37 32.26 22.45
CA MET A 1 -19.43 32.79 21.08
C MET A 1 -20.13 31.73 20.24
N ALA A 2 -21.26 32.06 19.60
CA ALA A 2 -21.94 31.13 18.70
C ALA A 2 -21.01 30.85 17.51
N ALA A 3 -20.73 29.56 17.23
CA ALA A 3 -19.98 29.18 16.06
C ALA A 3 -20.74 29.67 14.82
N SER A 4 -20.06 30.39 13.89
CA SER A 4 -20.68 30.83 12.66
C SER A 4 -21.05 29.59 11.83
N ASN A 5 -22.31 29.44 11.51
CA ASN A 5 -22.83 28.31 10.70
C ASN A 5 -22.62 28.59 9.20
N ILE A 6 -21.36 28.88 8.81
CA ILE A 6 -20.99 29.19 7.43
C ILE A 6 -20.30 27.98 6.83
N ALA A 7 -20.94 27.32 5.86
CA ALA A 7 -20.33 26.32 5.00
C ALA A 7 -19.45 27.01 3.94
N ARG A 8 -18.20 26.57 3.80
CA ARG A 8 -17.26 27.11 2.81
C ARG A 8 -17.17 26.21 1.59
N GLY A 9 -17.26 26.80 0.39
CA GLY A 9 -17.06 26.13 -0.88
C GLY A 9 -15.57 26.03 -1.27
N GLY A 10 -15.31 25.64 -2.52
CA GLY A 10 -13.96 25.57 -3.11
C GLY A 10 -13.52 24.18 -3.58
N LYS A 11 -14.36 23.14 -3.34
CA LYS A 11 -14.11 21.75 -3.78
C LYS A 11 -15.33 21.20 -4.51
N SER A 12 -15.13 20.22 -5.40
CA SER A 12 -16.23 19.54 -6.07
C SER A 12 -16.82 18.41 -5.23
N ILE A 13 -16.00 17.73 -4.40
CA ILE A 13 -16.40 16.60 -3.56
C ILE A 13 -16.00 16.88 -2.11
N TYR A 14 -16.92 16.61 -1.19
CA TYR A 14 -16.73 16.75 0.25
C TYR A 14 -16.95 15.42 0.97
N GLY A 15 -16.29 15.23 2.11
CA GLY A 15 -16.46 14.03 2.95
C GLY A 15 -15.60 12.84 2.56
N ALA A 16 -14.80 12.92 1.50
CA ALA A 16 -13.86 11.90 1.06
C ALA A 16 -12.43 12.48 1.04
N PRO A 17 -11.75 12.57 2.19
CA PRO A 17 -10.48 13.28 2.30
C PRO A 17 -9.30 12.53 1.69
N LEU A 18 -9.42 11.22 1.43
CA LEU A 18 -8.34 10.39 0.91
C LEU A 18 -8.53 10.08 -0.57
N GLY A 19 -7.53 10.43 -1.39
CA GLY A 19 -7.41 10.06 -2.79
C GLY A 19 -6.50 8.85 -2.97
N ILE A 20 -6.93 7.86 -3.76
CA ILE A 20 -6.19 6.63 -4.05
C ILE A 20 -5.87 6.57 -5.54
N LEU A 21 -4.57 6.62 -5.87
CA LEU A 21 -4.07 6.39 -7.22
C LEU A 21 -4.07 4.90 -7.52
N MET A 22 -4.72 4.51 -8.61
CA MET A 22 -4.96 3.11 -8.95
C MET A 22 -4.21 2.70 -10.20
N LEU A 23 -3.54 1.54 -10.15
CA LEU A 23 -3.06 0.88 -11.36
C LEU A 23 -4.24 0.42 -12.23
N GLU A 24 -4.04 0.43 -13.54
CA GLU A 24 -4.98 -0.15 -14.49
C GLU A 24 -4.84 -1.68 -14.51
N ALA A 25 -5.69 -2.36 -13.72
CA ALA A 25 -5.66 -3.80 -13.53
C ALA A 25 -7.05 -4.42 -13.72
N ARG A 26 -7.10 -5.72 -14.05
CA ARG A 26 -8.33 -6.46 -14.36
C ARG A 26 -8.58 -7.66 -13.43
N PHE A 27 -7.67 -7.99 -12.52
CA PHE A 27 -7.89 -9.04 -11.54
C PHE A 27 -8.97 -8.66 -10.51
N PRO A 28 -9.64 -9.64 -9.86
CA PRO A 28 -10.67 -9.36 -8.86
C PRO A 28 -10.08 -8.67 -7.63
N ARG A 29 -10.78 -7.66 -7.13
CA ARG A 29 -10.43 -6.98 -5.88
C ARG A 29 -11.41 -7.42 -4.81
N ILE A 30 -11.00 -8.41 -4.01
CA ILE A 30 -11.79 -8.94 -2.91
C ILE A 30 -11.83 -7.95 -1.73
N PRO A 31 -12.79 -8.07 -0.77
CA PRO A 31 -12.78 -7.26 0.45
C PRO A 31 -11.44 -7.34 1.18
N GLY A 32 -10.91 -6.21 1.61
CA GLY A 32 -9.55 -6.07 2.15
C GLY A 32 -8.52 -5.59 1.12
N ASP A 33 -8.73 -5.83 -0.19
CA ASP A 33 -7.91 -5.21 -1.24
C ASP A 33 -8.12 -3.69 -1.24
N MET A 34 -7.04 -2.93 -1.41
CA MET A 34 -7.07 -1.47 -1.36
C MET A 34 -7.99 -0.85 -2.41
N GLY A 35 -8.15 -1.48 -3.55
CA GLY A 35 -9.01 -1.02 -4.65
C GLY A 35 -10.47 -1.50 -4.56
N ASN A 36 -10.84 -2.22 -3.50
CA ASN A 36 -12.22 -2.57 -3.24
C ASN A 36 -12.89 -1.49 -2.40
N GLY A 37 -13.95 -0.87 -2.90
CA GLY A 37 -14.64 0.23 -2.22
C GLY A 37 -15.23 -0.12 -0.85
N THR A 38 -15.47 -1.41 -0.56
CA THR A 38 -15.98 -1.88 0.73
C THR A 38 -14.89 -2.12 1.78
N THR A 39 -13.62 -2.01 1.40
CA THR A 39 -12.48 -2.17 2.32
C THR A 39 -12.42 -1.05 3.35
N TRP A 40 -12.78 0.16 2.96
CA TRP A 40 -12.60 1.35 3.78
C TRP A 40 -13.83 1.67 4.65
N PRO A 41 -13.66 1.93 5.96
CA PRO A 41 -14.76 2.38 6.82
C PRO A 41 -15.08 3.87 6.67
N PHE A 42 -14.50 4.53 5.67
CA PHE A 42 -14.68 5.94 5.32
C PHE A 42 -14.69 6.13 3.80
N PRO A 43 -15.29 7.21 3.28
CA PRO A 43 -15.28 7.52 1.87
C PRO A 43 -13.88 7.82 1.33
N VAL A 44 -13.59 7.30 0.13
CA VAL A 44 -12.34 7.53 -0.60
C VAL A 44 -12.62 7.91 -2.05
N LEU A 45 -11.69 8.61 -2.69
CA LEU A 45 -11.71 8.93 -4.12
C LEU A 45 -10.71 8.02 -4.84
N PHE A 46 -11.16 7.36 -5.90
CA PHE A 46 -10.29 6.53 -6.73
C PHE A 46 -9.99 7.23 -8.07
N ARG A 47 -8.71 7.18 -8.50
CA ARG A 47 -8.31 7.62 -9.83
C ARG A 47 -7.42 6.58 -10.48
N VAL A 48 -7.91 5.97 -11.57
CA VAL A 48 -7.11 5.01 -12.36
C VAL A 48 -6.14 5.77 -13.24
N VAL A 49 -4.84 5.45 -13.11
CA VAL A 49 -3.78 5.96 -13.98
C VAL A 49 -3.70 5.05 -15.20
N ARG A 50 -4.12 5.58 -16.34
CA ARG A 50 -4.18 4.81 -17.58
C ARG A 50 -2.80 4.43 -18.07
N GLY A 51 -2.66 3.19 -18.59
CA GLY A 51 -1.39 2.63 -19.04
C GLY A 51 -0.44 2.19 -17.93
N ALA A 52 -0.78 2.41 -16.66
CA ALA A 52 -0.02 1.93 -15.51
C ALA A 52 -0.46 0.52 -15.13
N SER A 53 -0.08 -0.50 -15.91
CA SER A 53 -0.37 -1.89 -15.57
C SER A 53 0.51 -2.38 -14.41
N PRO A 54 0.07 -3.41 -13.63
CA PRO A 54 0.88 -4.03 -12.61
C PRO A 54 2.25 -4.52 -13.13
N GLU A 55 2.28 -5.15 -14.27
CA GLU A 55 3.53 -5.58 -14.91
C GLU A 55 4.48 -4.41 -15.17
N LYS A 56 3.99 -3.31 -15.76
CA LYS A 56 4.81 -2.13 -16.07
C LYS A 56 5.36 -1.47 -14.82
N VAL A 57 4.59 -1.43 -13.74
CA VAL A 57 5.01 -0.81 -12.49
C VAL A 57 5.97 -1.72 -11.72
N VAL A 58 5.62 -3.00 -11.54
CA VAL A 58 6.38 -3.94 -10.70
C VAL A 58 7.62 -4.48 -11.42
N LEU A 59 7.48 -4.92 -12.69
CA LEU A 59 8.57 -5.58 -13.40
C LEU A 59 9.44 -4.60 -14.21
N ASN A 60 8.88 -3.45 -14.62
CA ASN A 60 9.56 -2.49 -15.48
C ASN A 60 9.83 -1.14 -14.78
N GLY A 61 9.80 -1.11 -13.43
CA GLY A 61 10.19 0.03 -12.60
C GLY A 61 9.39 1.31 -12.84
N ALA A 62 8.11 1.19 -13.25
CA ALA A 62 7.21 2.31 -13.54
C ALA A 62 7.78 3.35 -14.54
N THR A 63 8.69 2.92 -15.42
CA THR A 63 9.38 3.80 -16.37
C THR A 63 8.40 4.62 -17.20
N GLY A 64 8.60 5.95 -17.21
CA GLY A 64 7.81 6.91 -17.99
C GLY A 64 6.43 7.23 -17.41
N LEU A 65 6.06 6.74 -16.22
CA LEU A 65 4.73 6.93 -15.63
C LEU A 65 4.66 8.08 -14.60
N LEU A 66 5.77 8.66 -14.19
CA LEU A 66 5.77 9.68 -13.13
C LEU A 66 4.79 10.83 -13.40
N GLN A 67 4.80 11.39 -14.61
CA GLN A 67 3.94 12.52 -14.94
C GLN A 67 2.44 12.15 -14.94
N ASP A 68 2.11 10.93 -15.34
CA ASP A 68 0.73 10.43 -15.30
C ASP A 68 0.24 10.27 -13.86
N PHE A 69 1.10 9.80 -12.95
CA PHE A 69 0.79 9.72 -11.52
C PHE A 69 0.67 11.10 -10.88
N VAL A 70 1.54 12.05 -11.22
CA VAL A 70 1.46 13.43 -10.73
C VAL A 70 0.17 14.10 -11.21
N ALA A 71 -0.18 13.97 -12.49
CA ALA A 71 -1.41 14.54 -13.03
C ALA A 71 -2.66 13.96 -12.34
N ALA A 72 -2.69 12.63 -12.17
CA ALA A 72 -3.80 11.95 -11.49
C ALA A 72 -3.91 12.34 -10.00
N ALA A 73 -2.78 12.58 -9.33
CA ALA A 73 -2.76 13.06 -7.95
C ALA A 73 -3.31 14.50 -7.84
N THR A 74 -2.90 15.38 -8.76
CA THR A 74 -3.42 16.75 -8.86
C THR A 74 -4.93 16.74 -9.10
N ASP A 75 -5.43 15.94 -10.04
CA ASP A 75 -6.86 15.76 -10.29
C ASP A 75 -7.63 15.37 -9.01
N LEU A 76 -7.09 14.45 -8.19
CA LEU A 76 -7.73 14.05 -6.94
C LEU A 76 -7.77 15.18 -5.91
N VAL A 77 -6.72 15.99 -5.82
CA VAL A 77 -6.68 17.17 -4.92
C VAL A 77 -7.68 18.22 -5.38
N ASP A 78 -7.77 18.50 -6.67
CA ASP A 78 -8.74 19.44 -7.25
C ASP A 78 -10.19 18.98 -7.04
N LEU A 79 -10.43 17.68 -7.05
CA LEU A 79 -11.73 17.10 -6.69
C LEU A 79 -12.08 17.28 -5.20
N GLY A 80 -11.09 17.35 -4.33
CA GLY A 80 -11.31 17.57 -2.90
C GLY A 80 -10.55 16.66 -1.96
N ALA A 81 -9.66 15.79 -2.47
CA ALA A 81 -8.78 15.00 -1.62
C ALA A 81 -7.85 15.91 -0.79
N GLU A 82 -7.62 15.55 0.45
CA GLU A 82 -6.77 16.27 1.41
C GLU A 82 -5.50 15.46 1.73
N ALA A 83 -5.41 14.25 1.20
CA ALA A 83 -4.23 13.40 1.21
C ALA A 83 -4.28 12.40 0.05
N ILE A 84 -3.11 11.93 -0.38
CA ILE A 84 -2.97 10.98 -1.49
C ILE A 84 -2.27 9.71 -1.02
N THR A 85 -2.74 8.58 -1.53
CA THR A 85 -2.06 7.29 -1.43
C THR A 85 -2.14 6.53 -2.75
N THR A 86 -1.52 5.34 -2.82
CA THR A 86 -1.50 4.52 -4.04
C THR A 86 -1.89 3.08 -3.75
N ASN A 87 -2.38 2.37 -4.76
CA ASN A 87 -2.70 0.95 -4.67
C ASN A 87 -1.54 0.03 -5.09
N CYS A 88 -0.30 0.49 -5.01
CA CYS A 88 0.88 -0.31 -5.31
C CYS A 88 2.09 0.18 -4.52
N GLY A 89 2.66 -0.67 -3.66
CA GLY A 89 3.79 -0.32 -2.81
C GLY A 89 5.07 0.03 -3.58
N PHE A 90 5.23 -0.47 -4.81
CA PHE A 90 6.33 -0.09 -5.72
C PHE A 90 6.33 1.39 -6.12
N LEU A 91 5.23 2.10 -5.92
CA LEU A 91 5.16 3.55 -6.17
C LEU A 91 5.87 4.39 -5.09
N SER A 92 6.48 3.76 -4.09
CA SER A 92 7.43 4.43 -3.18
C SER A 92 8.56 5.14 -3.93
N ILE A 93 8.92 4.66 -5.12
CA ILE A 93 9.91 5.31 -5.99
C ILE A 93 9.51 6.73 -6.40
N PHE A 94 8.22 7.06 -6.38
CA PHE A 94 7.67 8.38 -6.72
C PHE A 94 7.20 9.18 -5.49
N GLN A 95 7.52 8.72 -4.27
CA GLN A 95 7.05 9.35 -3.03
C GLN A 95 7.37 10.85 -2.97
N ARG A 96 8.59 11.21 -3.27
CA ARG A 96 9.07 12.59 -3.16
C ARG A 96 8.48 13.48 -4.24
N GLU A 97 8.43 13.01 -5.46
CA GLU A 97 7.95 13.74 -6.62
C GLU A 97 6.44 14.02 -6.52
N ILE A 98 5.65 13.02 -6.16
CA ILE A 98 4.20 13.22 -5.98
C ILE A 98 3.95 14.17 -4.79
N ALA A 99 4.63 13.96 -3.65
CA ALA A 99 4.47 14.84 -2.49
C ALA A 99 4.84 16.30 -2.79
N ALA A 100 5.90 16.52 -3.59
CA ALA A 100 6.31 17.87 -3.99
C ALA A 100 5.29 18.55 -4.94
N ALA A 101 4.55 17.76 -5.73
CA ALA A 101 3.64 18.29 -6.74
C ALA A 101 2.27 18.69 -6.19
N VAL A 102 1.73 18.00 -5.16
CA VAL A 102 0.31 18.13 -4.81
C VAL A 102 0.02 19.00 -3.57
N GLY A 103 1.01 19.37 -2.78
CA GLY A 103 0.84 20.28 -1.63
C GLY A 103 -0.02 19.72 -0.48
N VAL A 104 -0.36 18.42 -0.50
CA VAL A 104 -1.07 17.69 0.55
C VAL A 104 -0.22 16.49 1.01
N PRO A 105 -0.47 15.91 2.21
CA PRO A 105 0.23 14.70 2.64
C PRO A 105 0.09 13.56 1.64
N VAL A 106 1.20 12.84 1.40
CA VAL A 106 1.26 11.70 0.48
C VAL A 106 1.88 10.51 1.18
N ALA A 107 1.28 9.33 1.04
CA ALA A 107 1.79 8.06 1.54
C ALA A 107 1.66 6.99 0.45
N THR A 108 2.71 6.79 -0.35
CA THR A 108 2.64 5.96 -1.56
C THR A 108 2.75 4.46 -1.32
N SER A 109 3.25 4.01 -0.16
CA SER A 109 3.56 2.61 0.07
C SER A 109 3.43 2.23 1.54
N SER A 110 2.95 1.01 1.80
CA SER A 110 2.97 0.44 3.16
C SER A 110 4.39 0.26 3.71
N LEU A 111 5.40 0.23 2.85
CA LEU A 111 6.81 0.22 3.25
C LEU A 111 7.20 1.41 4.14
N MET A 112 6.50 2.55 4.03
CA MET A 112 6.73 3.73 4.87
C MET A 112 6.47 3.47 6.37
N GLN A 113 5.78 2.39 6.72
CA GLN A 113 5.61 1.94 8.11
C GLN A 113 6.87 1.30 8.68
N VAL A 114 7.77 0.76 7.84
CA VAL A 114 8.90 -0.04 8.30
C VAL A 114 9.74 0.70 9.34
N PRO A 115 10.19 1.95 9.15
CA PRO A 115 10.98 2.68 10.14
C PRO A 115 10.24 2.87 11.47
N TRP A 116 8.93 3.14 11.41
CA TRP A 116 8.10 3.34 12.60
C TRP A 116 7.89 2.01 13.35
N VAL A 117 7.54 0.94 12.65
CA VAL A 117 7.41 -0.40 13.24
C VAL A 117 8.74 -0.85 13.85
N GLN A 118 9.86 -0.64 13.13
CA GLN A 118 11.21 -0.96 13.62
C GLN A 118 11.51 -0.29 14.96
N ALA A 119 11.15 0.98 15.13
CA ALA A 119 11.35 1.73 16.36
C ALA A 119 10.54 1.17 17.56
N THR A 120 9.52 0.37 17.32
CA THR A 120 8.70 -0.26 18.38
C THR A 120 9.19 -1.65 18.79
N LEU A 121 10.13 -2.24 18.04
CA LEU A 121 10.58 -3.59 18.32
C LEU A 121 11.62 -3.65 19.47
N PRO A 122 11.67 -4.78 20.20
CA PRO A 122 12.72 -5.03 21.17
C PRO A 122 14.12 -5.00 20.53
N PRO A 123 15.17 -4.67 21.30
CA PRO A 123 16.55 -4.71 20.82
C PRO A 123 16.90 -6.06 20.17
N GLY A 124 17.60 -6.02 19.04
CA GLY A 124 18.01 -7.21 18.28
C GLY A 124 16.91 -7.80 17.39
N LYS A 125 15.70 -7.24 17.40
CA LYS A 125 14.65 -7.62 16.48
C LYS A 125 14.53 -6.61 15.33
N ARG A 126 14.15 -7.09 14.14
CA ARG A 126 13.96 -6.24 12.96
C ARG A 126 12.69 -6.58 12.19
N VAL A 127 12.28 -5.65 11.34
CA VAL A 127 11.11 -5.82 10.47
C VAL A 127 11.49 -6.68 9.29
N GLY A 128 10.66 -7.69 8.98
CA GLY A 128 10.68 -8.42 7.72
C GLY A 128 9.63 -7.87 6.75
N ILE A 129 9.88 -8.00 5.46
CA ILE A 129 8.99 -7.52 4.40
C ILE A 129 8.52 -8.70 3.56
N VAL A 130 7.21 -8.81 3.35
CA VAL A 130 6.64 -9.70 2.32
C VAL A 130 6.14 -8.84 1.17
N SER A 131 6.72 -9.04 -0.01
CA SER A 131 6.40 -8.32 -1.25
C SER A 131 5.75 -9.25 -2.26
N VAL A 132 5.07 -8.68 -3.24
CA VAL A 132 4.61 -9.44 -4.41
C VAL A 132 5.78 -9.99 -5.22
N SER A 133 6.89 -9.25 -5.30
CA SER A 133 8.15 -9.65 -5.94
C SER A 133 9.35 -9.07 -5.20
N ALA A 134 10.08 -9.90 -4.49
CA ALA A 134 11.31 -9.48 -3.80
C ALA A 134 12.40 -9.10 -4.82
N SER A 135 12.50 -9.83 -5.92
CA SER A 135 13.51 -9.62 -6.97
C SER A 135 13.32 -8.31 -7.73
N SER A 136 12.09 -7.78 -7.78
CA SER A 136 11.77 -6.51 -8.46
C SER A 136 11.84 -5.30 -7.52
N LEU A 137 11.91 -5.52 -6.20
CA LEU A 137 11.96 -4.44 -5.21
C LEU A 137 13.39 -3.88 -5.10
N ALA A 138 13.69 -2.94 -6.00
CA ALA A 138 15.01 -2.32 -6.11
C ALA A 138 15.33 -1.38 -4.93
N PRO A 139 16.62 -1.05 -4.68
CA PRO A 139 17.04 -0.11 -3.64
C PRO A 139 16.28 1.22 -3.64
N ALA A 140 16.00 1.78 -4.81
CA ALA A 140 15.25 3.04 -4.94
C ALA A 140 13.84 2.99 -4.33
N HIS A 141 13.17 1.83 -4.35
CA HIS A 141 11.87 1.66 -3.68
C HIS A 141 12.01 1.71 -2.15
N LEU A 142 13.06 1.07 -1.62
CA LEU A 142 13.35 1.05 -0.19
C LEU A 142 13.74 2.45 0.30
N GLU A 143 14.64 3.13 -0.41
CA GLU A 143 15.06 4.51 -0.12
C GLU A 143 13.88 5.49 -0.16
N GLY A 144 13.00 5.37 -1.15
CA GLY A 144 11.80 6.19 -1.28
C GLY A 144 10.84 6.06 -0.10
N ALA A 145 10.84 4.91 0.58
CA ALA A 145 10.04 4.62 1.76
C ALA A 145 10.82 4.73 3.09
N GLY A 146 12.12 5.07 3.06
CA GLY A 146 12.97 5.13 4.25
C GLY A 146 13.29 3.78 4.87
N VAL A 147 13.25 2.70 4.09
CA VAL A 147 13.53 1.33 4.53
C VAL A 147 15.04 1.06 4.46
N PRO A 148 15.66 0.42 5.49
CA PRO A 148 17.04 -0.04 5.40
C PRO A 148 17.27 -1.00 4.23
N LEU A 149 18.37 -0.84 3.49
CA LEU A 149 18.68 -1.65 2.31
C LEU A 149 18.98 -3.12 2.64
N ASP A 150 19.30 -3.42 3.88
CA ASP A 150 19.55 -4.78 4.40
C ASP A 150 18.32 -5.42 5.03
N ALA A 151 17.14 -4.80 4.91
CA ALA A 151 15.90 -5.37 5.41
C ALA A 151 15.63 -6.76 4.81
N PRO A 152 15.25 -7.77 5.62
CA PRO A 152 14.92 -9.09 5.09
C PRO A 152 13.62 -9.03 4.28
N ILE A 153 13.68 -9.53 3.04
CA ILE A 153 12.56 -9.49 2.10
C ILE A 153 12.30 -10.89 1.56
N ALA A 154 11.01 -11.27 1.46
CA ALA A 154 10.55 -12.40 0.68
C ALA A 154 9.46 -11.97 -0.29
N GLY A 155 9.40 -12.64 -1.44
CA GLY A 155 8.39 -12.40 -2.45
C GLY A 155 7.49 -13.60 -2.66
N THR A 156 6.38 -13.36 -3.37
CA THR A 156 5.41 -14.41 -3.78
C THR A 156 5.62 -14.88 -5.22
N GLU A 157 6.71 -14.47 -5.88
CA GLU A 157 6.99 -14.77 -7.29
C GLU A 157 7.11 -16.26 -7.61
N ASN A 158 7.45 -17.07 -6.63
CA ASN A 158 7.51 -18.54 -6.76
C ASN A 158 6.18 -19.23 -6.41
N GLY A 159 5.15 -18.46 -6.08
CA GLY A 159 3.82 -18.95 -5.76
C GLY A 159 3.06 -19.46 -6.98
N ARG A 160 1.92 -20.09 -6.71
CA ARG A 160 1.10 -20.73 -7.74
C ARG A 160 0.03 -19.83 -8.31
N GLU A 161 -0.36 -18.77 -7.56
CA GLU A 161 -1.53 -17.96 -7.89
C GLU A 161 -1.27 -16.45 -7.79
N PHE A 162 -0.87 -15.95 -6.61
CA PHE A 162 -0.89 -14.51 -6.30
C PHE A 162 -0.09 -13.68 -7.33
N PHE A 163 1.18 -13.99 -7.53
CA PHE A 163 2.03 -13.27 -8.48
C PHE A 163 1.58 -13.46 -9.94
N ARG A 164 1.15 -14.69 -10.30
CA ARG A 164 0.77 -15.04 -11.67
C ARG A 164 -0.48 -14.31 -12.14
N VAL A 165 -1.46 -14.16 -11.23
CA VAL A 165 -2.70 -13.44 -11.55
C VAL A 165 -2.50 -11.93 -11.47
N LEU A 166 -1.92 -11.43 -10.37
CA LEU A 166 -1.90 -9.99 -10.11
C LEU A 166 -0.86 -9.24 -10.95
N ILE A 167 0.29 -9.86 -11.22
CA ILE A 167 1.41 -9.20 -11.89
C ILE A 167 1.51 -9.63 -13.35
N LYS A 168 1.51 -10.95 -13.61
CA LYS A 168 1.62 -11.46 -14.99
C LYS A 168 0.31 -11.42 -15.76
N GLY A 169 -0.84 -11.32 -15.07
CA GLY A 169 -2.14 -11.28 -15.74
C GLY A 169 -2.47 -12.55 -16.50
N GLU A 170 -1.97 -13.72 -16.07
CA GLU A 170 -2.16 -15.00 -16.76
C GLU A 170 -3.63 -15.42 -16.88
N LYS A 171 -4.46 -14.95 -15.96
CA LYS A 171 -5.93 -15.09 -15.97
C LYS A 171 -6.58 -13.93 -15.22
N GLN A 172 -7.89 -13.78 -15.37
CA GLN A 172 -8.64 -12.73 -14.66
C GLN A 172 -9.24 -13.23 -13.33
N ASP A 173 -9.44 -14.53 -13.17
CA ASP A 173 -9.98 -15.12 -11.95
C ASP A 173 -8.85 -15.36 -10.94
N LEU A 174 -9.17 -15.22 -9.65
CA LEU A 174 -8.25 -15.41 -8.54
C LEU A 174 -8.76 -16.53 -7.64
N ASP A 175 -7.96 -17.58 -7.48
CA ASP A 175 -8.16 -18.56 -6.41
C ASP A 175 -7.65 -17.97 -5.10
N VAL A 176 -8.60 -17.53 -4.26
CA VAL A 176 -8.30 -16.82 -3.00
C VAL A 176 -7.54 -17.72 -2.01
N ASP A 177 -7.81 -19.02 -2.00
CA ASP A 177 -7.16 -19.95 -1.08
C ASP A 177 -5.72 -20.26 -1.51
N LEU A 178 -5.47 -20.42 -2.81
CA LEU A 178 -4.10 -20.55 -3.33
C LEU A 178 -3.30 -19.25 -3.14
N ALA A 179 -3.92 -18.09 -3.38
CA ALA A 179 -3.28 -16.79 -3.16
C ALA A 179 -2.91 -16.59 -1.68
N ARG A 180 -3.79 -17.00 -0.75
CA ARG A 180 -3.51 -17.00 0.69
C ARG A 180 -2.32 -17.89 1.03
N GLN A 181 -2.27 -19.09 0.48
CA GLN A 181 -1.15 -20.01 0.69
C GLN A 181 0.17 -19.41 0.21
N ASP A 182 0.19 -18.79 -0.97
CA ASP A 182 1.40 -18.14 -1.50
C ASP A 182 1.95 -17.07 -0.55
N VAL A 183 1.08 -16.21 0.01
CA VAL A 183 1.48 -15.16 0.96
C VAL A 183 1.96 -15.74 2.28
N VAL A 184 1.25 -16.75 2.81
CA VAL A 184 1.62 -17.41 4.07
C VAL A 184 2.94 -18.17 3.93
N GLU A 185 3.15 -18.88 2.83
CA GLU A 185 4.41 -19.61 2.56
C GLU A 185 5.60 -18.65 2.43
N ALA A 186 5.42 -17.52 1.74
CA ALA A 186 6.46 -16.48 1.64
C ALA A 186 6.86 -15.95 3.03
N GLY A 187 5.89 -15.62 3.88
CA GLY A 187 6.15 -15.11 5.23
C GLY A 187 6.77 -16.15 6.17
N LYS A 188 6.28 -17.39 6.15
CA LYS A 188 6.89 -18.50 6.91
C LYS A 188 8.34 -18.74 6.49
N GLY A 189 8.60 -18.76 5.19
CA GLY A 189 9.96 -18.90 4.65
C GLY A 189 10.86 -17.74 5.05
N LEU A 190 10.34 -16.51 5.12
CA LEU A 190 11.07 -15.35 5.57
C LEU A 190 11.49 -15.48 7.04
N VAL A 191 10.55 -15.79 7.93
CA VAL A 191 10.82 -15.93 9.38
C VAL A 191 11.77 -17.10 9.67
N ALA A 192 11.65 -18.20 8.93
CA ALA A 192 12.53 -19.34 9.07
C ALA A 192 14.02 -19.02 8.72
N ARG A 193 14.23 -18.17 7.71
CA ARG A 193 15.57 -17.72 7.31
C ARG A 193 16.13 -16.62 8.21
N HIS A 194 15.25 -15.85 8.87
CA HIS A 194 15.61 -14.69 9.68
C HIS A 194 14.91 -14.74 11.04
N PRO A 195 15.44 -15.52 12.01
CA PRO A 195 14.82 -15.68 13.35
C PRO A 195 14.81 -14.42 14.21
N ASP A 196 15.55 -13.40 13.79
CA ASP A 196 15.60 -12.07 14.38
C ASP A 196 14.41 -11.18 13.96
N ILE A 197 13.52 -11.63 13.07
CA ILE A 197 12.31 -10.87 12.73
C ILE A 197 11.39 -10.80 13.96
N GLY A 198 10.89 -9.59 14.23
CA GLY A 198 9.96 -9.28 15.31
C GLY A 198 8.58 -8.82 14.82
N ALA A 199 8.47 -8.40 13.57
CA ALA A 199 7.23 -8.02 12.90
C ALA A 199 7.37 -8.14 11.38
N ILE A 200 6.24 -8.24 10.68
CA ILE A 200 6.19 -8.27 9.21
C ILE A 200 5.43 -7.04 8.70
N VAL A 201 5.93 -6.44 7.63
CA VAL A 201 5.20 -5.45 6.81
C VAL A 201 4.91 -6.08 5.45
N LEU A 202 3.62 -6.11 5.08
CA LEU A 202 3.16 -6.50 3.75
C LEU A 202 3.31 -5.30 2.81
N GLU A 203 4.22 -5.41 1.84
CA GLU A 203 4.45 -4.34 0.86
C GLU A 203 3.25 -4.18 -0.08
N CYS A 204 2.73 -5.31 -0.58
CA CYS A 204 1.70 -5.31 -1.61
C CYS A 204 0.33 -4.95 -1.05
N THR A 205 -0.32 -3.98 -1.68
CA THR A 205 -1.63 -3.44 -1.26
C THR A 205 -2.81 -4.38 -1.52
N ASN A 206 -2.56 -5.53 -2.15
CA ASN A 206 -3.51 -6.61 -2.37
C ASN A 206 -3.39 -7.73 -1.32
N MET A 207 -2.46 -7.61 -0.36
CA MET A 207 -2.21 -8.62 0.68
C MET A 207 -3.05 -8.50 1.96
N PRO A 208 -3.69 -7.37 2.32
CA PRO A 208 -4.46 -7.28 3.57
C PRO A 208 -5.49 -8.41 3.77
N PRO A 209 -6.17 -8.96 2.73
CA PRO A 209 -7.08 -10.10 2.91
C PRO A 209 -6.43 -11.34 3.53
N TYR A 210 -5.10 -11.44 3.46
CA TYR A 210 -4.32 -12.59 3.90
C TYR A 210 -3.50 -12.31 5.17
N ALA A 211 -3.51 -11.08 5.68
CA ALA A 211 -2.69 -10.64 6.80
C ALA A 211 -2.96 -11.44 8.09
N ALA A 212 -4.24 -11.70 8.40
CA ALA A 212 -4.62 -12.48 9.59
C ALA A 212 -4.11 -13.94 9.51
N ALA A 213 -4.24 -14.58 8.34
CA ALA A 213 -3.74 -15.94 8.13
C ALA A 213 -2.21 -16.02 8.23
N LEU A 214 -1.51 -15.00 7.73
CA LEU A 214 -0.06 -14.91 7.89
C LEU A 214 0.31 -14.72 9.36
N GLN A 215 -0.36 -13.81 10.09
CA GLN A 215 -0.13 -13.58 11.51
C GLN A 215 -0.31 -14.85 12.33
N GLU A 216 -1.40 -15.59 12.10
CA GLU A 216 -1.65 -16.87 12.75
C GLU A 216 -0.53 -17.89 12.48
N ALA A 217 -0.05 -17.96 11.24
CA ALA A 217 0.95 -18.92 10.81
C ALA A 217 2.37 -18.65 11.36
N VAL A 218 2.72 -17.37 11.60
CA VAL A 218 4.08 -16.98 12.05
C VAL A 218 4.14 -16.52 13.50
N GLY A 219 3.00 -16.21 14.14
CA GLY A 219 2.93 -15.75 15.53
C GLY A 219 3.54 -14.36 15.77
N LEU A 220 3.68 -13.53 14.71
CA LEU A 220 4.28 -12.18 14.80
C LEU A 220 3.26 -11.11 14.37
N PRO A 221 3.39 -9.86 14.84
CA PRO A 221 2.60 -8.74 14.32
C PRO A 221 2.79 -8.58 12.82
N VAL A 222 1.68 -8.36 12.10
CA VAL A 222 1.65 -8.12 10.65
C VAL A 222 1.00 -6.77 10.39
N TYR A 223 1.72 -5.90 9.70
CA TYR A 223 1.27 -4.58 9.27
C TYR A 223 1.09 -4.55 7.76
N ASP A 224 0.12 -3.81 7.30
CA ASP A 224 -0.25 -3.74 5.87
C ASP A 224 -0.71 -2.33 5.49
N ILE A 225 -1.12 -2.16 4.24
CA ILE A 225 -1.61 -0.87 3.76
C ILE A 225 -2.91 -0.44 4.47
N TYR A 226 -3.76 -1.39 4.91
CA TYR A 226 -4.99 -1.06 5.62
C TYR A 226 -4.69 -0.42 6.98
N SER A 227 -3.76 -1.00 7.75
CA SER A 227 -3.33 -0.45 9.04
C SER A 227 -2.72 0.95 8.87
N MET A 228 -1.86 1.14 7.86
CA MET A 228 -1.23 2.43 7.57
C MET A 228 -2.25 3.49 7.17
N ILE A 229 -3.14 3.18 6.25
CA ILE A 229 -4.11 4.16 5.74
C ILE A 229 -5.18 4.50 6.78
N THR A 230 -5.57 3.55 7.61
CA THR A 230 -6.46 3.83 8.74
C THR A 230 -5.84 4.84 9.71
N TRP A 231 -4.55 4.66 10.07
CA TRP A 231 -3.78 5.62 10.87
C TRP A 231 -3.65 6.97 10.15
N PHE A 232 -3.29 6.97 8.87
CA PHE A 232 -3.11 8.17 8.07
C PHE A 232 -4.40 9.00 7.97
N HIS A 233 -5.53 8.33 7.68
CA HIS A 233 -6.85 8.94 7.66
C HIS A 233 -7.26 9.52 9.02
N ALA A 234 -6.94 8.85 10.12
CA ALA A 234 -7.25 9.34 11.47
C ALA A 234 -6.57 10.69 11.76
N GLY A 235 -5.37 10.92 11.21
CA GLY A 235 -4.69 12.21 11.30
C GLY A 235 -5.39 13.33 10.50
N LEU A 236 -6.05 13.01 9.38
CA LEU A 236 -6.81 13.97 8.57
C LEU A 236 -8.16 14.32 9.21
N ARG A 237 -8.71 13.42 10.00
CA ARG A 237 -10.03 13.56 10.67
C ARG A 237 -9.90 13.15 12.14
N PRO A 238 -9.23 13.98 12.97
CA PRO A 238 -9.12 13.71 14.40
C PRO A 238 -10.50 13.54 15.03
N ARG A 239 -10.62 12.52 15.87
CA ARG A 239 -11.88 12.26 16.60
C ARG A 239 -12.12 13.38 17.62
N GLN A 240 -13.35 13.91 17.66
CA GLN A 240 -13.79 14.76 18.75
C GLN A 240 -14.26 13.87 19.90
N PHE A 241 -13.75 14.15 21.10
CA PHE A 241 -14.18 13.50 22.33
C PHE A 241 -15.10 14.50 23.06
N SER A 242 -16.31 14.06 23.35
CA SER A 242 -17.32 14.81 24.15
C SER A 242 -17.32 14.32 25.57
#